data_034259aa4834923330aac2cd2fa35d60
#
_entry.id   034259aa4834923330aac2cd2fa35d60
#
_cell.length_a   1.000
_cell.length_b   1.000
_cell.length_c   1.000
_cell.angle_alpha   90.00
_cell.angle_beta   90.00
_cell.angle_gamma   90.00
#
_symmetry.space_group_name_H-M   'P 1'
#
loop_
_entity.id
_entity.type
_entity.pdbx_description
1 polymer ?
#
loop_
_entity_poly.entity_id
_entity_poly.type
_entity_poly.pdbx_seq_one_letter_code
_entity_poly.pdbx_strand_id
1 'polypeptide(L)'
;VKGEKAYIGRLEIAGNVETRDHVIRREFELQEEELFNGKKLRLSQENLNRLGFFQSGVVLERSPREHEENMLDMLARLKESQTGTFQAQIGYSDFSGFSGGLTLSKGNLFGTGRTLRLSAQFAEQSVQRKFDITLIDPRIFDSHISGSVFASRSNVQDSTEFERGVITENSYGFSLGSPLYFRDLRFSTQLSALDRLFTDSEDDLFKRSVAPAITYNSVNHPIFPSSGIKTSFSVIQTGTPFGGNIQLRELRFNYQQFWSLNLSNTLILMAKGRWGLLQEQGNSPIPSEDRYRIGGIDSVRGHYYYNISGPFGTNEQLLYRQYRVVTDELGYQQTKTYDSRTINLSSSELQELKSGGISERVFNLELLFPFSQDENSFVRGLVFLDAGNVNSESEQYSLLGEEEPEFFDLRKSAGFGVRVITPMGVLRFEYGMKLDKRPHEIPDRFEFTVSGLF
;
A
#
# COMPACT_ATOMS: atom_id res chain seq x y z
N VAL A 1 -12.27 -48.74 16.63
CA VAL A 1 -11.35 -49.11 17.73
C VAL A 1 -10.79 -47.80 18.28
N LYS A 2 -11.11 -47.39 19.51
CA LYS A 2 -10.46 -46.27 20.19
C LYS A 2 -9.11 -46.84 20.69
N GLY A 3 -8.01 -46.35 20.08
CA GLY A 3 -6.68 -46.59 20.61
C GLY A 3 -6.45 -45.84 21.92
N GLU A 4 -5.40 -46.17 22.63
CA GLU A 4 -4.97 -45.46 23.83
C GLU A 4 -4.54 -44.02 23.49
N LYS A 5 -4.62 -43.14 24.47
CA LYS A 5 -4.20 -41.73 24.29
C LYS A 5 -2.69 -41.67 24.25
N ALA A 6 -2.12 -41.07 23.19
CA ALA A 6 -0.71 -40.85 23.08
C ALA A 6 -0.32 -39.41 23.50
N TYR A 7 0.78 -39.29 24.20
CA TYR A 7 1.37 -38.02 24.64
C TYR A 7 2.66 -37.74 23.89
N ILE A 8 3.03 -36.49 23.80
CA ILE A 8 4.29 -36.08 23.17
C ILE A 8 5.43 -36.29 24.15
N GLY A 9 6.40 -37.08 23.75
CA GLY A 9 7.61 -37.31 24.52
C GLY A 9 8.60 -36.16 24.29
N ARG A 10 9.69 -36.42 23.58
CA ARG A 10 10.73 -35.45 23.31
C ARG A 10 10.51 -34.80 21.94
N LEU A 11 10.74 -33.49 21.84
CA LEU A 11 10.78 -32.77 20.58
C LEU A 11 12.22 -32.50 20.17
N GLU A 12 12.72 -33.26 19.23
CA GLU A 12 14.10 -33.12 18.70
C GLU A 12 14.08 -32.37 17.36
N ILE A 13 15.12 -31.57 17.16
CA ILE A 13 15.32 -30.76 15.94
C ILE A 13 16.67 -31.18 15.35
N ALA A 14 16.71 -31.48 14.06
CA ALA A 14 17.93 -31.87 13.36
C ALA A 14 18.01 -31.18 11.99
N GLY A 15 19.23 -30.78 11.60
CA GLY A 15 19.51 -30.16 10.30
C GLY A 15 19.47 -28.65 10.29
N ASN A 16 19.31 -28.00 11.42
CA ASN A 16 19.45 -26.56 11.60
C ASN A 16 20.91 -26.20 11.84
N VAL A 17 21.60 -25.71 10.81
CA VAL A 17 23.03 -25.32 10.87
C VAL A 17 23.18 -23.83 11.22
N GLU A 18 22.37 -22.97 10.59
CA GLU A 18 22.35 -21.52 10.82
C GLU A 18 21.24 -21.09 11.78
N THR A 19 20.06 -21.73 11.66
CA THR A 19 18.87 -21.32 12.43
C THR A 19 18.98 -21.76 13.88
N ARG A 20 18.80 -20.82 14.79
CA ARG A 20 18.81 -21.11 16.23
C ARG A 20 17.63 -21.96 16.64
N ASP A 21 17.83 -22.86 17.57
CA ASP A 21 16.83 -23.85 18.03
C ASP A 21 15.51 -23.18 18.48
N HIS A 22 15.59 -22.10 19.27
CA HIS A 22 14.41 -21.40 19.76
C HIS A 22 13.52 -20.82 18.63
N VAL A 23 14.13 -20.43 17.48
CA VAL A 23 13.37 -19.92 16.31
C VAL A 23 12.50 -20.99 15.69
N ILE A 24 12.97 -22.23 15.77
CA ILE A 24 12.22 -23.41 15.28
C ILE A 24 11.19 -23.84 16.31
N ARG A 25 11.60 -23.95 17.59
CA ARG A 25 10.71 -24.40 18.69
C ARG A 25 9.48 -23.53 18.85
N ARG A 26 9.58 -22.22 18.70
CA ARG A 26 8.44 -21.29 18.82
C ARG A 26 7.37 -21.47 17.74
N GLU A 27 7.64 -22.19 16.66
CA GLU A 27 6.66 -22.47 15.60
C GLU A 27 5.87 -23.74 15.86
N PHE A 28 6.24 -24.53 16.87
CA PHE A 28 5.48 -25.69 17.27
C PHE A 28 4.26 -25.27 18.10
N GLU A 29 3.09 -25.78 17.71
CA GLU A 29 1.85 -25.68 18.47
C GLU A 29 1.70 -26.81 19.50
N LEU A 30 2.57 -27.82 19.40
CA LEU A 30 2.66 -28.96 20.29
C LEU A 30 3.74 -28.74 21.33
N GLN A 31 3.47 -29.14 22.57
CA GLN A 31 4.43 -29.05 23.67
C GLN A 31 4.72 -30.49 24.17
N GLU A 32 5.93 -30.69 24.74
CA GLU A 32 6.29 -31.91 25.40
C GLU A 32 5.31 -32.18 26.55
N GLU A 33 5.00 -33.44 26.80
CA GLU A 33 4.03 -33.91 27.78
C GLU A 33 2.54 -33.60 27.45
N GLU A 34 2.26 -32.94 26.33
CA GLU A 34 0.89 -32.68 25.89
C GLU A 34 0.27 -33.85 25.16
N LEU A 35 -1.08 -33.97 25.23
CA LEU A 35 -1.82 -34.96 24.46
C LEU A 35 -1.59 -34.73 22.96
N PHE A 36 -1.20 -35.81 22.24
CA PHE A 36 -0.97 -35.73 20.80
C PHE A 36 -2.23 -35.24 20.06
N ASN A 37 -2.05 -34.23 19.25
CA ASN A 37 -3.10 -33.63 18.42
C ASN A 37 -2.61 -33.47 16.98
N GLY A 38 -3.16 -34.29 16.06
CA GLY A 38 -2.79 -34.23 14.64
C GLY A 38 -3.06 -32.90 13.94
N LYS A 39 -4.04 -32.13 14.43
CA LYS A 39 -4.28 -30.76 13.91
C LYS A 39 -3.15 -29.81 14.31
N LYS A 40 -2.72 -29.84 15.57
CA LYS A 40 -1.59 -29.04 16.05
C LYS A 40 -0.30 -29.44 15.34
N LEU A 41 -0.08 -30.75 15.07
CA LEU A 41 1.06 -31.23 14.31
C LEU A 41 1.10 -30.58 12.89
N ARG A 42 -0.01 -30.64 12.19
CA ARG A 42 -0.12 -30.05 10.85
C ARG A 42 0.11 -28.52 10.89
N LEU A 43 -0.46 -27.83 11.87
CA LEU A 43 -0.23 -26.40 12.05
C LEU A 43 1.24 -26.10 12.32
N SER A 44 1.93 -26.87 13.16
CA SER A 44 3.38 -26.73 13.39
C SER A 44 4.16 -26.91 12.09
N GLN A 45 3.83 -27.92 11.30
CA GLN A 45 4.46 -28.14 9.99
C GLN A 45 4.21 -26.99 9.01
N GLU A 46 2.99 -26.48 8.96
CA GLU A 46 2.63 -25.32 8.15
C GLU A 46 3.36 -24.05 8.61
N ASN A 47 3.49 -23.83 9.93
CA ASN A 47 4.23 -22.70 10.50
C ASN A 47 5.71 -22.76 10.12
N LEU A 48 6.35 -23.91 10.26
CA LEU A 48 7.75 -24.11 9.87
C LEU A 48 7.97 -23.89 8.36
N ASN A 49 7.09 -24.43 7.52
CA ASN A 49 7.18 -24.22 6.08
C ASN A 49 6.98 -22.75 5.71
N ARG A 50 6.14 -22.02 6.45
CA ARG A 50 5.87 -20.59 6.22
C ARG A 50 7.04 -19.67 6.54
N LEU A 51 7.98 -20.09 7.39
CA LEU A 51 9.19 -19.31 7.67
C LEU A 51 10.01 -19.06 6.40
N GLY A 52 9.96 -19.98 5.42
CA GLY A 52 10.73 -19.87 4.18
C GLY A 52 12.25 -20.05 4.38
N PHE A 53 12.67 -20.55 5.55
CA PHE A 53 14.07 -20.80 5.87
C PHE A 53 14.51 -22.22 5.52
N PHE A 54 13.55 -23.09 5.29
CA PHE A 54 13.76 -24.50 5.01
C PHE A 54 13.28 -24.85 3.62
N GLN A 55 13.90 -25.85 3.01
CA GLN A 55 13.40 -26.40 1.77
C GLN A 55 11.99 -26.97 1.99
N SER A 56 11.12 -26.86 1.00
CA SER A 56 9.74 -27.33 1.08
C SER A 56 9.69 -28.82 1.46
N GLY A 57 8.82 -29.14 2.40
CA GLY A 57 8.66 -30.52 2.85
C GLY A 57 9.30 -30.83 4.19
N VAL A 58 9.25 -29.87 5.14
CA VAL A 58 9.59 -30.18 6.54
C VAL A 58 8.84 -31.43 6.98
N VAL A 59 9.58 -32.46 7.34
CA VAL A 59 9.03 -33.74 7.79
C VAL A 59 9.09 -33.79 9.31
N LEU A 60 7.95 -34.00 9.92
CA LEU A 60 7.84 -34.28 11.36
C LEU A 60 7.66 -35.77 11.55
N GLU A 61 8.75 -36.47 11.81
CA GLU A 61 8.79 -37.90 12.06
C GLU A 61 8.28 -38.19 13.47
N ARG A 62 7.59 -39.29 13.64
CA ARG A 62 7.05 -39.76 14.91
C ARG A 62 7.55 -41.13 15.19
N SER A 63 8.11 -41.38 16.35
CA SER A 63 8.54 -42.69 16.82
C SER A 63 7.98 -42.98 18.22
N PRO A 64 7.44 -44.16 18.47
CA PRO A 64 7.12 -44.57 19.82
C PRO A 64 8.40 -44.58 20.67
N ARG A 65 8.30 -44.08 21.91
CA ARG A 65 9.42 -44.14 22.83
C ARG A 65 9.57 -45.57 23.37
N GLU A 66 10.78 -46.08 23.34
CA GLU A 66 11.08 -47.37 23.93
C GLU A 66 10.75 -47.36 25.43
N HIS A 67 9.99 -48.37 25.91
CA HIS A 67 9.61 -48.59 27.31
C HIS A 67 8.49 -47.67 27.87
N GLU A 68 7.89 -46.81 27.06
CA GLU A 68 6.75 -45.96 27.45
C GLU A 68 5.63 -46.07 26.40
N GLU A 69 4.66 -46.96 26.61
CA GLU A 69 3.66 -47.35 25.59
C GLU A 69 2.81 -46.21 25.03
N ASN A 70 2.71 -45.06 25.73
CA ASN A 70 1.83 -43.96 25.37
C ASN A 70 2.60 -42.66 25.02
N MET A 71 3.91 -42.71 24.83
CA MET A 71 4.76 -41.54 24.50
C MET A 71 5.25 -41.64 23.06
N LEU A 72 5.12 -40.52 22.34
CA LEU A 72 5.59 -40.34 20.97
C LEU A 72 6.70 -39.28 20.94
N ASP A 73 7.93 -39.70 20.63
CA ASP A 73 9.00 -38.78 20.33
C ASP A 73 8.85 -38.21 18.92
N MET A 74 9.12 -36.96 18.78
CA MET A 74 8.98 -36.20 17.52
C MET A 74 10.32 -35.69 17.08
N LEU A 75 10.72 -35.98 15.84
CA LEU A 75 11.90 -35.46 15.19
C LEU A 75 11.50 -34.53 14.04
N ALA A 76 11.84 -33.25 14.17
CA ALA A 76 11.78 -32.32 13.08
C ALA A 76 13.06 -32.38 12.24
N ARG A 77 12.98 -33.01 11.08
CA ARG A 77 14.09 -33.11 10.15
C ARG A 77 14.04 -31.95 9.17
N LEU A 78 14.97 -31.02 9.30
CA LEU A 78 15.01 -29.78 8.54
C LEU A 78 16.18 -29.80 7.55
N LYS A 79 15.99 -29.11 6.43
CA LYS A 79 17.06 -28.82 5.49
C LYS A 79 16.99 -27.33 5.16
N GLU A 80 17.99 -26.59 5.57
CA GLU A 80 18.00 -25.14 5.36
C GLU A 80 18.14 -24.76 3.89
N SER A 81 17.51 -23.67 3.52
CA SER A 81 17.59 -23.06 2.19
C SER A 81 18.29 -21.73 2.25
N GLN A 82 18.77 -21.26 1.10
CA GLN A 82 19.29 -19.90 1.01
C GLN A 82 18.16 -18.90 1.21
N THR A 83 18.32 -18.01 2.21
CA THR A 83 17.31 -17.01 2.58
C THR A 83 17.61 -15.62 2.02
N GLY A 84 18.69 -15.50 1.24
CA GLY A 84 19.03 -14.26 0.53
C GLY A 84 18.25 -14.17 -0.79
N THR A 85 17.60 -13.02 -1.01
CA THR A 85 16.92 -12.72 -2.29
C THR A 85 17.45 -11.40 -2.83
N PHE A 86 17.62 -11.37 -4.14
CA PHE A 86 17.91 -10.17 -4.91
C PHE A 86 16.79 -9.97 -5.93
N GLN A 87 16.21 -8.80 -5.93
CA GLN A 87 15.14 -8.43 -6.86
C GLN A 87 15.52 -7.14 -7.56
N ALA A 88 15.45 -7.13 -8.87
CA ALA A 88 15.55 -5.94 -9.70
C ALA A 88 14.20 -5.72 -10.38
N GLN A 89 13.72 -4.49 -10.36
CA GLN A 89 12.48 -4.09 -11.00
C GLN A 89 12.72 -2.90 -11.93
N ILE A 90 12.00 -2.87 -13.04
CA ILE A 90 11.96 -1.75 -13.98
C ILE A 90 10.48 -1.46 -14.18
N GLY A 91 10.12 -0.19 -14.14
CA GLY A 91 8.78 0.28 -14.34
C GLY A 91 8.74 1.45 -15.31
N TYR A 92 7.59 1.69 -15.86
CA TYR A 92 7.27 2.88 -16.61
C TYR A 92 5.84 3.30 -16.28
N SER A 93 5.63 4.58 -16.12
CA SER A 93 4.29 5.16 -16.09
C SER A 93 4.30 6.51 -16.81
N ASP A 94 3.16 6.89 -17.35
CA ASP A 94 2.99 8.20 -18.01
C ASP A 94 3.27 9.39 -17.08
N PHE A 95 3.17 9.17 -15.77
CA PHE A 95 3.38 10.18 -14.75
C PHE A 95 4.85 10.27 -14.30
N SER A 96 5.47 9.14 -13.98
CA SER A 96 6.82 9.12 -13.39
C SER A 96 7.93 8.84 -14.42
N GLY A 97 7.57 8.57 -15.68
CA GLY A 97 8.53 8.13 -16.69
C GLY A 97 9.10 6.75 -16.36
N PHE A 98 10.33 6.52 -16.73
CA PHE A 98 11.04 5.29 -16.37
C PHE A 98 11.40 5.29 -14.88
N SER A 99 11.19 4.15 -14.26
CA SER A 99 11.55 3.92 -12.87
C SER A 99 12.29 2.59 -12.74
N GLY A 100 13.12 2.47 -11.74
CA GLY A 100 13.84 1.25 -11.44
C GLY A 100 14.06 1.08 -9.95
N GLY A 101 14.26 -0.17 -9.55
CA GLY A 101 14.51 -0.50 -8.17
C GLY A 101 15.34 -1.76 -8.00
N LEU A 102 16.08 -1.78 -6.91
CA LEU A 102 16.84 -2.93 -6.46
C LEU A 102 16.46 -3.21 -5.01
N THR A 103 16.16 -4.46 -4.70
CA THR A 103 15.88 -4.89 -3.33
C THR A 103 16.74 -6.09 -2.99
N LEU A 104 17.48 -5.98 -1.91
CA LEU A 104 18.22 -7.06 -1.26
C LEU A 104 17.49 -7.43 0.02
N SER A 105 17.18 -8.70 0.20
CA SER A 105 16.56 -9.18 1.43
C SER A 105 17.31 -10.41 1.94
N LYS A 106 17.67 -10.42 3.21
CA LYS A 106 18.23 -11.58 3.91
C LYS A 106 17.29 -11.96 5.03
N GLY A 107 16.56 -13.05 4.82
CA GLY A 107 15.80 -13.70 5.89
C GLY A 107 16.70 -14.46 6.84
N ASN A 108 16.20 -14.78 8.02
CA ASN A 108 16.91 -15.51 9.05
C ASN A 108 18.31 -14.93 9.35
N LEU A 109 18.40 -13.61 9.50
CA LEU A 109 19.65 -12.90 9.73
C LEU A 109 20.34 -13.45 10.99
N PHE A 110 21.57 -13.97 10.83
CA PHE A 110 22.35 -14.60 11.90
C PHE A 110 21.61 -15.74 12.64
N GLY A 111 20.71 -16.44 11.95
CA GLY A 111 19.93 -17.53 12.53
C GLY A 111 18.85 -17.10 13.54
N THR A 112 18.54 -15.81 13.62
CA THR A 112 17.61 -15.23 14.62
C THR A 112 16.15 -15.18 14.16
N GLY A 113 15.85 -15.63 12.95
CA GLY A 113 14.53 -15.52 12.36
C GLY A 113 14.15 -14.11 11.88
N ARG A 114 15.03 -13.12 12.02
CA ARG A 114 14.83 -11.74 11.58
C ARG A 114 15.13 -11.58 10.10
N THR A 115 14.51 -10.60 9.48
CA THR A 115 14.75 -10.28 8.07
C THR A 115 15.29 -8.86 7.95
N LEU A 116 16.44 -8.71 7.28
CA LEU A 116 16.96 -7.42 6.84
C LEU A 116 16.59 -7.19 5.38
N ARG A 117 16.03 -6.03 5.08
CA ARG A 117 15.71 -5.59 3.72
C ARG A 117 16.38 -4.26 3.44
N LEU A 118 17.02 -4.16 2.29
CA LEU A 118 17.61 -2.94 1.75
C LEU A 118 16.99 -2.70 0.39
N SER A 119 16.49 -1.50 0.13
CA SER A 119 15.98 -1.15 -1.19
C SER A 119 16.52 0.20 -1.67
N ALA A 120 16.69 0.31 -2.97
CA ALA A 120 17.04 1.52 -3.68
C ALA A 120 16.10 1.67 -4.88
N GLN A 121 15.48 2.82 -5.02
CA GLN A 121 14.54 3.13 -6.10
C GLN A 121 14.90 4.47 -6.74
N PHE A 122 14.62 4.59 -8.04
CA PHE A 122 14.75 5.83 -8.79
C PHE A 122 13.60 5.97 -9.79
N ALA A 123 13.21 7.19 -10.10
CA ALA A 123 12.28 7.52 -11.17
C ALA A 123 12.78 8.76 -11.92
N GLU A 124 12.53 8.78 -13.22
CA GLU A 124 13.12 9.78 -14.13
C GLU A 124 12.43 11.14 -14.02
N GLN A 125 11.13 11.21 -14.16
CA GLN A 125 10.41 12.49 -14.25
C GLN A 125 10.26 13.22 -12.91
N SER A 126 10.22 12.48 -11.81
CA SER A 126 10.18 13.06 -10.48
C SER A 126 11.56 13.21 -9.84
N VAL A 127 12.64 12.87 -10.57
CA VAL A 127 14.02 12.76 -10.04
C VAL A 127 14.04 12.11 -8.65
N GLN A 128 13.14 11.15 -8.47
CA GLN A 128 12.93 10.50 -7.19
C GLN A 128 14.02 9.45 -6.95
N ARG A 129 14.79 9.65 -5.90
CA ARG A 129 15.75 8.65 -5.42
C ARG A 129 15.36 8.29 -4.00
N LYS A 130 15.10 7.01 -3.75
CA LYS A 130 14.70 6.53 -2.43
C LYS A 130 15.57 5.37 -1.99
N PHE A 131 16.05 5.43 -0.76
CA PHE A 131 16.82 4.38 -0.10
C PHE A 131 16.09 4.00 1.18
N ASP A 132 15.85 2.71 1.36
CA ASP A 132 15.20 2.19 2.56
C ASP A 132 16.02 1.07 3.19
N ILE A 133 16.06 1.04 4.50
CA ILE A 133 16.55 -0.06 5.32
C ILE A 133 15.46 -0.47 6.29
N THR A 134 15.16 -1.75 6.36
CA THR A 134 14.14 -2.27 7.28
C THR A 134 14.62 -3.56 7.91
N LEU A 135 14.57 -3.61 9.24
CA LEU A 135 14.77 -4.83 10.02
C LEU A 135 13.41 -5.30 10.56
N ILE A 136 13.04 -6.52 10.25
CA ILE A 136 11.77 -7.13 10.64
C ILE A 136 12.02 -8.28 11.59
N ASP A 137 11.35 -8.28 12.73
CA ASP A 137 11.29 -9.39 13.65
C ASP A 137 9.85 -9.94 13.66
N PRO A 138 9.61 -11.15 13.11
CA PRO A 138 8.26 -11.71 13.05
C PRO A 138 7.70 -12.10 14.42
N ARG A 139 8.57 -12.26 15.44
CA ARG A 139 8.20 -12.69 16.80
C ARG A 139 9.11 -12.03 17.83
N ILE A 140 8.75 -10.84 18.25
CA ILE A 140 9.48 -10.11 19.29
C ILE A 140 9.40 -10.91 20.60
N PHE A 141 10.55 -11.22 21.20
CA PHE A 141 10.67 -12.04 22.42
C PHE A 141 9.92 -13.38 22.32
N ASP A 142 9.96 -14.01 21.15
CA ASP A 142 9.26 -15.29 20.83
C ASP A 142 7.73 -15.23 21.01
N SER A 143 7.16 -14.06 21.15
CA SER A 143 5.71 -13.83 21.24
C SER A 143 5.05 -13.86 19.85
N HIS A 144 3.72 -13.72 19.82
CA HIS A 144 2.97 -13.54 18.57
C HIS A 144 3.00 -12.10 18.03
N ILE A 145 3.76 -11.21 18.67
CA ILE A 145 3.92 -9.83 18.25
C ILE A 145 5.06 -9.75 17.24
N SER A 146 4.77 -9.23 16.07
CA SER A 146 5.80 -8.86 15.08
C SER A 146 6.17 -7.40 15.23
N GLY A 147 7.39 -7.06 14.87
CA GLY A 147 7.83 -5.68 14.83
C GLY A 147 8.80 -5.41 13.69
N SER A 148 8.91 -4.14 13.34
CA SER A 148 9.95 -3.70 12.41
C SER A 148 10.50 -2.34 12.83
N VAL A 149 11.76 -2.12 12.50
CA VAL A 149 12.42 -0.81 12.57
C VAL A 149 12.83 -0.44 11.16
N PHE A 150 12.58 0.78 10.76
CA PHE A 150 12.90 1.24 9.42
C PHE A 150 13.51 2.64 9.44
N ALA A 151 14.33 2.90 8.44
CA ALA A 151 14.79 4.23 8.07
C ALA A 151 14.78 4.35 6.55
N SER A 152 14.37 5.49 6.05
CA SER A 152 14.41 5.79 4.63
C SER A 152 14.81 7.23 4.37
N ARG A 153 15.44 7.45 3.22
CA ARG A 153 15.73 8.77 2.68
C ARG A 153 15.30 8.82 1.24
N SER A 154 14.51 9.83 0.90
CA SER A 154 14.12 10.13 -0.48
C SER A 154 14.44 11.57 -0.84
N ASN A 155 14.80 11.77 -2.10
CA ASN A 155 14.86 13.09 -2.71
C ASN A 155 13.79 13.12 -3.80
N VAL A 156 12.91 14.09 -3.73
CA VAL A 156 11.82 14.29 -4.69
C VAL A 156 12.00 15.68 -5.28
N GLN A 157 12.06 15.79 -6.59
CA GLN A 157 11.96 17.08 -7.24
C GLN A 157 10.49 17.36 -7.51
N ASP A 158 9.92 18.33 -6.83
CA ASP A 158 8.54 18.73 -7.09
C ASP A 158 8.49 19.53 -8.38
N SER A 159 7.98 18.92 -9.44
CA SER A 159 7.80 19.57 -10.74
C SER A 159 6.42 20.21 -10.90
N THR A 160 5.54 20.08 -9.91
CA THR A 160 4.12 20.35 -10.08
C THR A 160 3.61 21.58 -9.32
N GLU A 161 4.27 22.04 -8.28
CA GLU A 161 3.81 23.20 -7.50
C GLU A 161 4.96 24.13 -7.07
N PHE A 162 4.92 25.32 -7.63
CA PHE A 162 5.54 26.53 -7.09
C PHE A 162 6.96 26.40 -6.51
N GLU A 163 7.97 26.44 -7.37
CA GLU A 163 9.37 26.86 -7.08
C GLU A 163 10.04 26.36 -5.79
N ARG A 164 9.56 25.28 -5.17
CA ARG A 164 10.12 24.79 -3.90
C ARG A 164 11.36 23.89 -4.03
N GLY A 165 11.89 23.70 -5.22
CA GLY A 165 13.16 22.99 -5.42
C GLY A 165 13.11 21.51 -5.06
N VAL A 166 14.25 20.95 -4.67
CA VAL A 166 14.38 19.55 -4.27
C VAL A 166 13.93 19.38 -2.82
N ILE A 167 12.98 18.45 -2.61
CA ILE A 167 12.51 18.06 -1.28
C ILE A 167 13.31 16.83 -0.85
N THR A 168 14.00 16.91 0.29
CA THR A 168 14.62 15.75 0.94
C THR A 168 13.74 15.28 2.08
N GLU A 169 13.28 14.03 2.00
CA GLU A 169 12.52 13.40 3.08
C GLU A 169 13.36 12.35 3.79
N ASN A 170 13.51 12.49 5.10
CA ASN A 170 14.07 11.47 5.97
C ASN A 170 12.95 10.90 6.83
N SER A 171 12.75 9.59 6.78
CA SER A 171 11.72 8.91 7.55
C SER A 171 12.32 7.78 8.36
N TYR A 172 11.93 7.65 9.60
CA TYR A 172 12.35 6.58 10.49
C TYR A 172 11.26 6.25 11.50
N GLY A 173 11.25 5.03 11.96
CA GLY A 173 10.25 4.61 12.92
C GLY A 173 10.29 3.13 13.23
N PHE A 174 9.31 2.73 14.01
CA PHE A 174 9.08 1.34 14.30
C PHE A 174 7.59 0.99 14.21
N SER A 175 7.31 -0.25 13.89
CA SER A 175 5.96 -0.77 13.88
C SER A 175 5.85 -2.03 14.75
N LEU A 176 4.68 -2.21 15.34
CA LEU A 176 4.29 -3.41 16.05
C LEU A 176 3.01 -3.96 15.44
N GLY A 177 2.86 -5.27 15.40
CA GLY A 177 1.66 -5.90 14.89
C GLY A 177 1.38 -7.23 15.58
N SER A 178 0.12 -7.51 15.85
CA SER A 178 -0.33 -8.74 16.46
C SER A 178 -1.56 -9.27 15.75
N PRO A 179 -1.67 -10.58 15.52
CA PRO A 179 -2.95 -11.18 15.17
C PRO A 179 -3.92 -10.97 16.34
N LEU A 180 -5.16 -10.65 16.02
CA LEU A 180 -6.23 -10.60 17.00
C LEU A 180 -6.89 -11.98 17.15
N TYR A 181 -8.16 -12.01 17.52
CA TYR A 181 -8.91 -13.25 17.78
C TYR A 181 -8.92 -14.23 16.58
N PHE A 182 -8.94 -13.69 15.35
CA PHE A 182 -8.86 -14.49 14.12
C PHE A 182 -7.50 -14.34 13.46
N ARG A 183 -7.01 -15.39 12.80
CA ARG A 183 -5.74 -15.39 12.08
C ARG A 183 -5.66 -14.31 10.99
N ASP A 184 -6.78 -14.03 10.35
CA ASP A 184 -6.89 -13.09 9.25
C ASP A 184 -7.09 -11.63 9.71
N LEU A 185 -7.38 -11.44 11.01
CA LEU A 185 -7.57 -10.12 11.62
C LEU A 185 -6.32 -9.73 12.39
N ARG A 186 -5.76 -8.58 12.05
CA ARG A 186 -4.52 -8.08 12.61
C ARG A 186 -4.66 -6.65 13.10
N PHE A 187 -4.20 -6.38 14.30
CA PHE A 187 -3.94 -5.03 14.78
C PHE A 187 -2.48 -4.70 14.51
N SER A 188 -2.20 -3.45 14.11
CA SER A 188 -0.85 -2.93 14.02
C SER A 188 -0.83 -1.47 14.43
N THR A 189 0.33 -1.01 14.90
CA THR A 189 0.59 0.40 15.16
C THR A 189 1.98 0.75 14.70
N GLN A 190 2.13 1.93 14.12
CA GLN A 190 3.41 2.46 13.70
C GLN A 190 3.64 3.79 14.38
N LEU A 191 4.83 3.97 14.94
CA LEU A 191 5.34 5.28 15.31
C LEU A 191 6.39 5.69 14.29
N SER A 192 6.26 6.87 13.76
CA SER A 192 7.15 7.38 12.72
C SER A 192 7.49 8.85 12.93
N ALA A 193 8.67 9.18 12.48
CA ALA A 193 9.14 10.53 12.33
C ALA A 193 9.49 10.75 10.86
N LEU A 194 9.00 11.84 10.29
CA LEU A 194 9.29 12.30 8.95
C LEU A 194 9.80 13.73 9.04
N ASP A 195 10.99 13.95 8.51
CA ASP A 195 11.58 15.27 8.35
C ASP A 195 11.64 15.59 6.85
N ARG A 196 10.90 16.60 6.44
CA ARG A 196 10.84 17.09 5.05
C ARG A 196 11.56 18.41 4.97
N LEU A 197 12.68 18.43 4.27
CA LEU A 197 13.59 19.54 4.13
C LEU A 197 13.48 20.10 2.73
N PHE A 198 13.22 21.40 2.61
CA PHE A 198 13.10 22.11 1.34
C PHE A 198 14.40 22.87 1.04
N THR A 199 14.90 22.75 -0.20
CA THR A 199 16.17 23.39 -0.57
C THR A 199 16.07 24.92 -0.64
N ASP A 200 14.89 25.43 -1.05
CA ASP A 200 14.68 26.84 -1.34
C ASP A 200 13.66 27.53 -0.40
N SER A 201 13.31 26.89 0.70
CA SER A 201 12.39 27.42 1.72
C SER A 201 12.93 27.16 3.13
N GLU A 202 12.69 28.09 4.04
CA GLU A 202 13.01 27.94 5.46
C GLU A 202 11.93 27.15 6.24
N ASP A 203 10.82 26.77 5.58
CA ASP A 203 9.66 26.14 6.21
C ASP A 203 9.74 24.61 6.19
N ASP A 204 10.78 24.05 6.80
CA ASP A 204 10.91 22.62 6.97
C ASP A 204 9.73 22.02 7.75
N LEU A 205 9.27 20.85 7.30
CA LEU A 205 8.15 20.14 7.93
C LEU A 205 8.64 18.96 8.74
N PHE A 206 8.28 18.94 10.02
CA PHE A 206 8.61 17.87 10.96
C PHE A 206 7.34 17.20 11.43
N LYS A 207 7.15 15.95 11.04
CA LYS A 207 6.00 15.13 11.42
C LYS A 207 6.41 14.04 12.39
N ARG A 208 5.65 13.89 13.46
CA ARG A 208 5.79 12.80 14.43
C ARG A 208 4.42 12.18 14.56
N SER A 209 4.30 10.93 14.19
CA SER A 209 2.99 10.30 13.99
C SER A 209 2.87 8.96 14.69
N VAL A 210 1.68 8.67 15.18
CA VAL A 210 1.25 7.33 15.57
C VAL A 210 0.10 6.90 14.67
N ALA A 211 0.17 5.66 14.18
CA ALA A 211 -0.77 5.13 13.19
C ALA A 211 -1.29 3.74 13.60
N PRO A 212 -2.24 3.65 14.55
CA PRO A 212 -2.96 2.40 14.79
C PRO A 212 -3.81 2.02 13.56
N ALA A 213 -3.81 0.72 13.25
CA ALA A 213 -4.56 0.16 12.14
C ALA A 213 -5.10 -1.23 12.47
N ILE A 214 -6.27 -1.54 11.92
CA ILE A 214 -6.86 -2.87 11.92
C ILE A 214 -6.95 -3.32 10.47
N THR A 215 -6.45 -4.51 10.19
CA THR A 215 -6.48 -5.12 8.85
C THR A 215 -7.10 -6.51 8.93
N TYR A 216 -8.06 -6.78 8.05
CA TYR A 216 -8.59 -8.10 7.80
C TYR A 216 -8.22 -8.55 6.40
N ASN A 217 -7.68 -9.76 6.25
CA ASN A 217 -7.25 -10.29 4.96
C ASN A 217 -7.52 -11.80 4.86
N SER A 218 -8.59 -12.14 4.14
CA SER A 218 -8.98 -13.53 3.83
C SER A 218 -8.80 -13.90 2.36
N VAL A 219 -8.01 -13.11 1.62
CA VAL A 219 -7.76 -13.33 0.19
C VAL A 219 -7.04 -14.66 -0.02
N ASN A 220 -7.53 -15.48 -0.93
CA ASN A 220 -7.05 -16.85 -1.16
C ASN A 220 -5.66 -16.92 -1.81
N HIS A 221 -5.25 -15.91 -2.57
CA HIS A 221 -3.94 -15.89 -3.23
C HIS A 221 -3.38 -14.45 -3.27
N PRO A 222 -2.10 -14.23 -2.91
CA PRO A 222 -1.54 -12.87 -2.81
C PRO A 222 -1.41 -12.15 -4.16
N ILE A 223 -1.10 -12.87 -5.25
CA ILE A 223 -0.85 -12.29 -6.59
C ILE A 223 -2.09 -12.42 -7.48
N PHE A 224 -2.80 -13.55 -7.41
CA PHE A 224 -3.97 -13.87 -8.25
C PHE A 224 -5.20 -14.14 -7.39
N PRO A 225 -5.70 -13.14 -6.69
CA PRO A 225 -6.87 -13.34 -5.87
C PRO A 225 -8.09 -13.63 -6.75
N SER A 226 -8.80 -14.69 -6.39
CA SER A 226 -10.09 -15.03 -7.00
C SER A 226 -11.26 -14.96 -6.03
N SER A 227 -10.95 -14.97 -4.72
CA SER A 227 -11.97 -14.89 -3.68
C SER A 227 -11.39 -14.28 -2.40
N GLY A 228 -12.26 -13.75 -1.56
CA GLY A 228 -11.90 -13.21 -0.25
C GLY A 228 -11.99 -11.69 -0.18
N ILE A 229 -11.72 -11.18 1.02
CA ILE A 229 -11.80 -9.76 1.37
C ILE A 229 -10.46 -9.32 1.93
N LYS A 230 -10.03 -8.12 1.53
CA LYS A 230 -8.94 -7.39 2.16
C LYS A 230 -9.45 -6.02 2.54
N THR A 231 -9.46 -5.71 3.82
CA THR A 231 -9.90 -4.39 4.30
C THR A 231 -8.98 -3.89 5.39
N SER A 232 -8.81 -2.58 5.45
CA SER A 232 -8.02 -1.93 6.50
C SER A 232 -8.67 -0.60 6.90
N PHE A 233 -8.61 -0.32 8.19
CA PHE A 233 -8.92 0.98 8.75
C PHE A 233 -7.73 1.46 9.57
N SER A 234 -7.31 2.70 9.36
CA SER A 234 -6.22 3.31 10.11
C SER A 234 -6.55 4.74 10.51
N VAL A 235 -6.04 5.12 11.66
CA VAL A 235 -6.08 6.48 12.19
C VAL A 235 -4.64 6.94 12.34
N ILE A 236 -4.23 7.99 11.66
CA ILE A 236 -2.89 8.53 11.75
C ILE A 236 -2.99 9.85 12.52
N GLN A 237 -2.44 9.89 13.72
CA GLN A 237 -2.36 11.11 14.53
C GLN A 237 -0.95 11.67 14.40
N THR A 238 -0.83 12.87 13.87
CA THR A 238 0.43 13.61 13.71
C THR A 238 0.44 14.81 14.63
N GLY A 239 1.58 15.11 15.22
CA GLY A 239 1.76 16.26 16.11
C GLY A 239 1.56 15.91 17.58
N THR A 240 0.86 16.75 18.31
CA THR A 240 0.65 16.58 19.77
C THR A 240 -0.01 15.23 20.09
N PRO A 241 0.52 14.43 21.05
CA PRO A 241 1.61 14.78 22.00
C PRO A 241 3.03 14.39 21.50
N PHE A 242 3.20 13.92 20.28
CA PHE A 242 4.45 13.33 19.78
C PHE A 242 5.47 14.36 19.27
N GLY A 243 5.07 15.64 19.14
CA GLY A 243 5.92 16.74 18.67
C GLY A 243 5.85 16.94 17.15
N GLY A 244 6.79 17.73 16.62
CA GLY A 244 6.76 18.20 15.24
C GLY A 244 6.04 19.55 15.10
N ASN A 245 6.07 20.13 13.90
CA ASN A 245 5.43 21.41 13.60
C ASN A 245 4.14 21.25 12.81
N ILE A 246 3.75 20.02 12.44
CA ILE A 246 2.51 19.72 11.76
C ILE A 246 1.58 18.98 12.71
N GLN A 247 0.32 19.41 12.75
CA GLN A 247 -0.72 18.80 13.58
C GLN A 247 -1.92 18.45 12.70
N LEU A 248 -2.09 17.16 12.44
CA LEU A 248 -3.21 16.67 11.65
C LEU A 248 -3.63 15.27 12.10
N ARG A 249 -4.88 14.94 11.82
CA ARG A 249 -5.40 13.58 11.92
C ARG A 249 -5.85 13.11 10.55
N GLU A 250 -5.45 11.91 10.20
CA GLU A 250 -5.89 11.28 8.98
C GLU A 250 -6.62 9.98 9.29
N LEU A 251 -7.80 9.83 8.70
CA LEU A 251 -8.58 8.60 8.71
C LEU A 251 -8.48 7.97 7.33
N ARG A 252 -8.12 6.69 7.27
CA ARG A 252 -8.06 5.93 6.01
C ARG A 252 -8.85 4.64 6.12
N PHE A 253 -9.68 4.39 5.13
CA PHE A 253 -10.37 3.13 4.96
C PHE A 253 -10.12 2.59 3.56
N ASN A 254 -9.69 1.33 3.48
CA ASN A 254 -9.50 0.62 2.22
C ASN A 254 -10.30 -0.68 2.28
N TYR A 255 -10.96 -0.99 1.18
CA TYR A 255 -11.73 -2.20 1.01
C TYR A 255 -11.46 -2.79 -0.36
N GLN A 256 -11.30 -4.10 -0.43
CA GLN A 256 -11.16 -4.85 -1.67
C GLN A 256 -11.79 -6.22 -1.49
N GLN A 257 -12.63 -6.62 -2.42
CA GLN A 257 -13.28 -7.91 -2.41
C GLN A 257 -13.25 -8.56 -3.78
N PHE A 258 -13.07 -9.87 -3.78
CA PHE A 258 -13.01 -10.69 -4.98
C PHE A 258 -14.08 -11.76 -4.92
N TRP A 259 -14.79 -11.93 -6.02
CA TRP A 259 -15.78 -13.00 -6.23
C TRP A 259 -15.43 -13.76 -7.49
N SER A 260 -15.28 -15.07 -7.35
CA SER A 260 -15.24 -15.95 -8.51
C SER A 260 -16.64 -16.15 -9.04
N LEU A 261 -16.86 -15.86 -10.30
CA LEU A 261 -18.16 -15.99 -10.98
C LEU A 261 -18.30 -17.35 -11.69
N ASN A 262 -17.23 -18.15 -11.76
CA ASN A 262 -17.23 -19.46 -12.37
C ASN A 262 -16.47 -20.50 -11.52
N LEU A 263 -16.72 -21.78 -11.77
CA LEU A 263 -16.12 -22.89 -11.02
C LEU A 263 -14.60 -23.01 -11.20
N SER A 264 -14.07 -22.56 -12.33
CA SER A 264 -12.63 -22.56 -12.62
C SER A 264 -11.90 -21.34 -12.03
N ASN A 265 -12.56 -20.47 -11.29
CA ASN A 265 -11.97 -19.26 -10.68
C ASN A 265 -11.22 -18.35 -11.67
N THR A 266 -11.64 -18.36 -12.94
CA THR A 266 -11.01 -17.57 -14.00
C THR A 266 -11.75 -16.29 -14.33
N LEU A 267 -13.09 -16.26 -14.14
CA LEU A 267 -13.89 -15.05 -14.26
C LEU A 267 -14.08 -14.43 -12.86
N ILE A 268 -13.49 -13.27 -12.64
CA ILE A 268 -13.38 -12.67 -11.31
C ILE A 268 -14.01 -11.28 -11.33
N LEU A 269 -14.96 -11.05 -10.46
CA LEU A 269 -15.45 -9.72 -10.16
C LEU A 269 -14.66 -9.16 -8.96
N MET A 270 -14.09 -7.97 -9.11
CA MET A 270 -13.39 -7.25 -8.05
C MET A 270 -14.08 -5.93 -7.78
N ALA A 271 -14.36 -5.65 -6.52
CA ALA A 271 -14.75 -4.33 -6.06
C ALA A 271 -13.67 -3.77 -5.13
N LYS A 272 -13.28 -2.52 -5.35
CA LYS A 272 -12.32 -1.79 -4.51
C LYS A 272 -12.94 -0.46 -4.09
N GLY A 273 -12.77 -0.12 -2.82
CA GLY A 273 -13.16 1.17 -2.25
C GLY A 273 -12.01 1.77 -1.45
N ARG A 274 -11.78 3.06 -1.60
CA ARG A 274 -10.84 3.83 -0.80
C ARG A 274 -11.51 5.10 -0.33
N TRP A 275 -11.39 5.39 0.96
CA TRP A 275 -11.85 6.62 1.56
C TRP A 275 -10.76 7.17 2.48
N GLY A 276 -10.54 8.46 2.40
CA GLY A 276 -9.59 9.19 3.23
C GLY A 276 -10.18 10.52 3.71
N LEU A 277 -9.81 10.93 4.91
CA LEU A 277 -10.19 12.22 5.48
C LEU A 277 -9.01 12.77 6.28
N LEU A 278 -8.60 13.98 5.94
CA LEU A 278 -7.66 14.80 6.69
C LEU A 278 -8.43 15.79 7.55
N GLN A 279 -8.03 15.92 8.79
CA GLN A 279 -8.58 16.86 9.76
C GLN A 279 -7.46 17.71 10.34
N GLU A 280 -7.56 18.99 10.22
CA GLU A 280 -6.68 19.92 10.91
C GLU A 280 -6.79 19.75 12.42
N GLN A 281 -5.68 19.88 13.10
CA GLN A 281 -5.61 19.86 14.56
C GLN A 281 -4.94 21.16 15.02
N GLY A 282 -5.64 21.91 15.90
CA GLY A 282 -5.16 23.21 16.32
C GLY A 282 -5.19 24.24 15.16
N ASN A 283 -4.16 25.07 15.08
CA ASN A 283 -4.02 26.11 14.06
C ASN A 283 -2.98 25.72 12.97
N SER A 284 -2.74 24.44 12.75
CA SER A 284 -1.77 23.98 11.76
C SER A 284 -2.49 23.67 10.44
N PRO A 285 -2.28 24.44 9.37
CA PRO A 285 -2.88 24.14 8.08
C PRO A 285 -2.33 22.83 7.51
N ILE A 286 -3.15 22.11 6.76
CA ILE A 286 -2.73 20.89 6.08
C ILE A 286 -1.79 21.25 4.95
N PRO A 287 -0.53 20.75 4.96
CA PRO A 287 0.42 20.97 3.87
C PRO A 287 -0.11 20.50 2.53
N SER A 288 0.21 21.18 1.44
CA SER A 288 -0.25 20.83 0.10
C SER A 288 0.20 19.43 -0.33
N GLU A 289 1.37 18.99 0.13
CA GLU A 289 1.94 17.67 -0.15
C GLU A 289 1.19 16.52 0.52
N ASP A 290 0.40 16.81 1.54
CA ASP A 290 -0.40 15.80 2.25
C ASP A 290 -1.83 15.69 1.71
N ARG A 291 -2.26 16.67 0.91
CA ARG A 291 -3.60 16.74 0.36
C ARG A 291 -3.85 15.64 -0.66
N TYR A 292 -5.07 15.13 -0.66
CA TYR A 292 -5.49 14.09 -1.61
C TYR A 292 -5.60 14.63 -3.03
N ARG A 293 -5.11 13.82 -3.97
CA ARG A 293 -5.27 14.00 -5.41
C ARG A 293 -5.51 12.63 -6.03
N ILE A 294 -6.49 12.51 -6.90
CA ILE A 294 -6.81 11.27 -7.59
C ILE A 294 -6.89 11.49 -9.10
N GLY A 295 -6.95 10.42 -9.86
CA GLY A 295 -6.89 10.35 -11.31
C GLY A 295 -5.78 9.37 -11.74
N GLY A 296 -5.87 8.87 -12.95
CA GLY A 296 -4.93 7.89 -13.51
C GLY A 296 -5.24 6.46 -13.11
N ILE A 297 -4.35 5.57 -13.56
CA ILE A 297 -4.52 4.12 -13.58
C ILE A 297 -4.81 3.45 -12.23
N ASP A 298 -4.45 4.09 -11.12
CA ASP A 298 -4.60 3.54 -9.77
C ASP A 298 -5.84 4.05 -9.01
N SER A 299 -6.61 4.96 -9.63
CA SER A 299 -7.79 5.55 -9.00
C SER A 299 -8.98 5.66 -9.96
N VAL A 300 -9.11 6.75 -10.72
CA VAL A 300 -10.18 6.97 -11.72
C VAL A 300 -9.53 7.05 -13.10
N ARG A 301 -9.53 5.95 -13.81
CA ARG A 301 -8.90 5.81 -15.14
C ARG A 301 -9.60 6.70 -16.17
N GLY A 302 -8.86 7.09 -17.23
CA GLY A 302 -9.36 8.04 -18.22
C GLY A 302 -9.21 9.50 -17.80
N HIS A 303 -8.91 9.76 -16.52
CA HIS A 303 -8.48 11.05 -16.03
C HIS A 303 -6.96 11.11 -15.94
N TYR A 304 -6.38 12.28 -16.17
CA TYR A 304 -4.94 12.47 -15.99
C TYR A 304 -4.55 12.27 -14.52
N TYR A 305 -3.29 11.89 -14.27
CA TYR A 305 -2.79 11.74 -12.91
C TYR A 305 -3.02 13.01 -12.10
N TYR A 306 -3.59 12.87 -10.90
CA TYR A 306 -3.90 13.95 -9.96
C TYR A 306 -4.85 15.03 -10.49
N ASN A 307 -5.58 14.76 -11.56
CA ASN A 307 -6.46 15.72 -12.21
C ASN A 307 -7.76 15.97 -11.43
N ILE A 308 -8.15 15.05 -10.56
CA ILE A 308 -9.28 15.22 -9.66
C ILE A 308 -8.69 15.59 -8.29
N SER A 309 -8.65 16.87 -7.97
CA SER A 309 -7.94 17.41 -6.82
C SER A 309 -8.64 18.59 -6.15
N GLY A 310 -9.96 18.50 -6.01
CA GLY A 310 -10.80 19.54 -5.45
C GLY A 310 -11.18 20.60 -6.50
N PRO A 311 -11.62 21.79 -6.10
CA PRO A 311 -12.05 22.84 -7.03
C PRO A 311 -10.88 23.38 -7.85
N PHE A 312 -9.67 23.28 -7.32
CA PHE A 312 -8.43 23.62 -7.99
C PHE A 312 -7.67 22.33 -8.36
N GLY A 313 -7.54 22.10 -9.64
CA GLY A 313 -6.68 21.07 -10.15
C GLY A 313 -5.19 21.41 -10.05
N THR A 314 -4.36 20.52 -10.57
CA THR A 314 -2.93 20.77 -10.79
C THR A 314 -2.72 21.92 -11.79
N ASN A 315 -1.48 22.45 -11.90
CA ASN A 315 -1.14 23.48 -12.87
C ASN A 315 -1.56 23.15 -14.30
N GLU A 316 -1.55 21.88 -14.70
CA GLU A 316 -2.06 21.44 -16.00
C GLU A 316 -3.57 21.66 -16.12
N GLN A 317 -4.35 21.45 -15.07
CA GLN A 317 -5.77 21.80 -15.08
C GLN A 317 -6.00 23.30 -15.14
N LEU A 318 -5.13 24.09 -14.54
CA LEU A 318 -5.16 25.54 -14.66
C LEU A 318 -4.98 25.96 -16.12
N LEU A 319 -4.06 25.34 -16.85
CA LEU A 319 -3.86 25.57 -18.28
C LEU A 319 -5.08 25.11 -19.10
N TYR A 320 -5.64 23.93 -18.81
CA TYR A 320 -6.84 23.42 -19.47
C TYR A 320 -8.12 24.20 -19.12
N ARG A 321 -8.18 24.85 -17.96
CA ARG A 321 -9.30 25.69 -17.52
C ARG A 321 -9.22 27.13 -18.05
N GLN A 322 -8.33 27.40 -19.00
CA GLN A 322 -8.18 28.71 -19.65
C GLN A 322 -7.92 29.87 -18.67
N TYR A 323 -6.93 29.71 -17.80
CA TYR A 323 -6.46 30.86 -17.03
C TYR A 323 -5.76 31.84 -17.93
N ARG A 324 -6.15 33.09 -17.81
CA ARG A 324 -5.44 34.22 -18.41
C ARG A 324 -4.72 34.98 -17.29
N VAL A 325 -3.43 35.01 -17.33
CA VAL A 325 -2.65 35.89 -16.48
C VAL A 325 -2.68 37.28 -17.11
N VAL A 326 -3.30 38.23 -16.41
CA VAL A 326 -3.29 39.64 -16.81
C VAL A 326 -2.39 40.37 -15.82
N THR A 327 -1.30 40.91 -16.30
CA THR A 327 -0.40 41.78 -15.53
C THR A 327 -0.93 43.21 -15.60
N ASP A 328 -1.26 43.79 -14.47
CA ASP A 328 -1.59 45.23 -14.38
C ASP A 328 -0.45 46.03 -13.70
N GLU A 329 -0.61 47.33 -13.57
CA GLU A 329 0.37 48.22 -12.94
C GLU A 329 0.56 47.98 -11.43
N LEU A 330 -0.29 47.12 -10.81
CA LEU A 330 -0.36 46.87 -9.37
C LEU A 330 -0.06 45.40 -8.98
N GLY A 331 0.08 44.51 -9.96
CA GLY A 331 0.34 43.10 -9.70
C GLY A 331 -0.27 42.15 -10.72
N TYR A 332 -0.24 40.87 -10.41
CA TYR A 332 -0.76 39.81 -11.28
C TYR A 332 -2.22 39.53 -10.93
N GLN A 333 -3.12 39.63 -11.90
CA GLN A 333 -4.47 39.10 -11.80
C GLN A 333 -4.58 37.85 -12.67
N GLN A 334 -5.15 36.80 -12.13
CA GLN A 334 -5.54 35.62 -12.92
C GLN A 334 -7.05 35.66 -13.19
N THR A 335 -7.39 35.47 -14.45
CA THR A 335 -8.78 35.35 -14.87
C THR A 335 -9.06 33.87 -15.20
N LYS A 336 -9.95 33.25 -14.47
CA LYS A 336 -10.45 31.89 -14.75
C LYS A 336 -11.72 31.99 -15.56
N THR A 337 -11.79 31.27 -16.68
CA THR A 337 -13.04 31.03 -17.42
C THR A 337 -13.49 29.60 -17.17
N TYR A 338 -14.62 29.44 -16.46
CA TYR A 338 -15.21 28.14 -16.16
C TYR A 338 -16.70 28.21 -16.55
N ASP A 339 -17.16 27.28 -17.36
CA ASP A 339 -18.54 27.20 -17.85
C ASP A 339 -19.12 28.57 -18.28
N SER A 340 -18.38 29.29 -19.12
CA SER A 340 -18.71 30.65 -19.57
C SER A 340 -18.70 31.76 -18.49
N ARG A 341 -18.34 31.48 -17.25
CA ARG A 341 -18.13 32.49 -16.21
C ARG A 341 -16.64 32.84 -16.10
N THR A 342 -16.34 34.13 -16.05
CA THR A 342 -15.00 34.61 -15.78
C THR A 342 -14.89 35.03 -14.31
N ILE A 343 -13.97 34.37 -13.57
CA ILE A 343 -13.69 34.70 -12.17
C ILE A 343 -12.31 35.39 -12.12
N ASN A 344 -12.31 36.60 -11.61
CA ASN A 344 -11.09 37.37 -11.38
C ASN A 344 -10.64 37.16 -9.94
N LEU A 345 -9.46 36.60 -9.74
CA LEU A 345 -8.85 36.42 -8.43
C LEU A 345 -7.69 37.38 -8.27
N SER A 346 -7.63 38.05 -7.13
CA SER A 346 -6.47 38.84 -6.73
C SER A 346 -5.26 37.95 -6.43
N SER A 347 -4.07 38.55 -6.40
CA SER A 347 -2.85 37.79 -6.07
C SER A 347 -2.91 37.18 -4.67
N SER A 348 -3.59 37.81 -3.70
CA SER A 348 -3.79 37.27 -2.36
C SER A 348 -4.73 36.06 -2.35
N GLU A 349 -5.86 36.13 -3.07
CA GLU A 349 -6.79 35.00 -3.18
C GLU A 349 -6.16 33.81 -3.91
N LEU A 350 -5.28 34.08 -4.88
CA LEU A 350 -4.52 33.03 -5.54
C LEU A 350 -3.57 32.27 -4.59
N GLN A 351 -2.96 33.00 -3.64
CA GLN A 351 -2.09 32.38 -2.62
C GLN A 351 -2.88 31.54 -1.60
N GLU A 352 -4.18 31.85 -1.40
CA GLU A 352 -5.05 31.08 -0.52
C GLU A 352 -5.54 29.78 -1.16
N LEU A 353 -5.46 29.67 -2.50
CA LEU A 353 -5.90 28.47 -3.20
C LEU A 353 -4.90 27.34 -3.05
N LYS A 354 -5.40 26.22 -2.56
CA LYS A 354 -4.59 25.02 -2.31
C LYS A 354 -4.96 23.91 -3.29
N SER A 355 -3.97 23.35 -3.94
CA SER A 355 -4.17 22.18 -4.79
C SER A 355 -4.35 20.92 -3.94
N GLY A 356 -5.27 20.04 -4.34
CA GLY A 356 -5.65 18.86 -3.58
C GLY A 356 -6.75 19.14 -2.56
N GLY A 357 -7.29 18.08 -1.99
CA GLY A 357 -8.38 18.18 -1.03
C GLY A 357 -8.12 17.45 0.28
N ILE A 358 -9.02 17.65 1.20
CA ILE A 358 -8.95 17.08 2.55
C ILE A 358 -9.68 15.73 2.67
N SER A 359 -10.49 15.37 1.67
CA SER A 359 -11.10 14.04 1.64
C SER A 359 -11.05 13.43 0.25
N GLU A 360 -10.84 12.11 0.19
CA GLU A 360 -10.91 11.33 -1.05
C GLU A 360 -11.94 10.21 -0.95
N ARG A 361 -12.55 9.90 -2.09
CA ARG A 361 -13.46 8.76 -2.27
C ARG A 361 -13.19 8.15 -3.64
N VAL A 362 -12.85 6.88 -3.66
CA VAL A 362 -12.58 6.14 -4.90
C VAL A 362 -13.27 4.80 -4.84
N PHE A 363 -13.98 4.46 -5.89
CA PHE A 363 -14.65 3.18 -6.07
C PHE A 363 -14.28 2.61 -7.44
N ASN A 364 -13.85 1.36 -7.47
CA ASN A 364 -13.51 0.66 -8.71
C ASN A 364 -14.27 -0.67 -8.72
N LEU A 365 -14.87 -0.99 -9.84
CA LEU A 365 -15.47 -2.28 -10.12
C LEU A 365 -14.82 -2.84 -11.38
N GLU A 366 -14.24 -4.03 -11.28
CA GLU A 366 -13.53 -4.66 -12.40
C GLU A 366 -14.05 -6.09 -12.62
N LEU A 367 -14.30 -6.44 -13.85
CA LEU A 367 -14.53 -7.81 -14.28
C LEU A 367 -13.30 -8.29 -15.04
N LEU A 368 -12.57 -9.23 -14.45
CA LEU A 368 -11.38 -9.84 -15.03
C LEU A 368 -11.73 -11.18 -15.67
N PHE A 369 -11.23 -11.41 -16.86
CA PHE A 369 -11.45 -12.64 -17.63
C PHE A 369 -10.15 -13.11 -18.30
N PRO A 370 -9.94 -14.42 -18.46
CA PRO A 370 -8.76 -14.95 -19.12
C PRO A 370 -8.91 -14.83 -20.65
N PHE A 371 -7.82 -14.59 -21.36
CA PHE A 371 -7.79 -14.73 -22.83
C PHE A 371 -7.55 -16.17 -23.28
N SER A 372 -7.04 -17.03 -22.41
CA SER A 372 -6.85 -18.46 -22.63
C SER A 372 -7.56 -19.25 -21.55
N GLN A 373 -8.00 -20.47 -21.88
CA GLN A 373 -8.61 -21.40 -20.92
C GLN A 373 -7.59 -22.04 -19.97
N ASP A 374 -6.31 -21.82 -20.19
CA ASP A 374 -5.27 -22.29 -19.29
C ASP A 374 -5.35 -21.56 -17.96
N GLU A 375 -5.45 -22.32 -16.87
CA GLU A 375 -5.51 -21.78 -15.50
C GLU A 375 -4.28 -20.92 -15.14
N ASN A 376 -3.17 -21.15 -15.85
CA ASN A 376 -1.91 -20.40 -15.72
C ASN A 376 -1.77 -19.26 -16.73
N SER A 377 -2.86 -18.81 -17.36
CA SER A 377 -2.77 -17.71 -18.31
C SER A 377 -2.23 -16.45 -17.65
N PHE A 378 -1.07 -16.01 -18.09
CA PHE A 378 -0.43 -14.76 -17.65
C PHE A 378 -1.08 -13.52 -18.25
N VAL A 379 -2.05 -13.67 -19.14
CA VAL A 379 -2.74 -12.56 -19.82
C VAL A 379 -4.21 -12.56 -19.42
N ARG A 380 -4.65 -11.44 -18.87
CA ARG A 380 -6.06 -11.22 -18.46
C ARG A 380 -6.62 -9.98 -19.09
N GLY A 381 -7.81 -10.10 -19.66
CA GLY A 381 -8.63 -8.96 -20.04
C GLY A 381 -9.39 -8.43 -18.84
N LEU A 382 -9.78 -7.17 -18.90
CA LEU A 382 -10.67 -6.57 -17.93
C LEU A 382 -11.59 -5.54 -18.57
N VAL A 383 -12.76 -5.37 -17.98
CA VAL A 383 -13.61 -4.19 -18.14
C VAL A 383 -13.80 -3.58 -16.77
N PHE A 384 -13.94 -2.26 -16.71
CA PHE A 384 -14.02 -1.57 -15.44
C PHE A 384 -15.00 -0.40 -15.46
N LEU A 385 -15.46 -0.07 -14.26
CA LEU A 385 -16.17 1.16 -13.92
C LEU A 385 -15.46 1.78 -12.73
N ASP A 386 -15.07 3.03 -12.86
CA ASP A 386 -14.44 3.80 -11.80
C ASP A 386 -15.30 5.01 -11.45
N ALA A 387 -15.28 5.35 -10.16
CA ALA A 387 -15.90 6.57 -9.67
C ALA A 387 -15.07 7.14 -8.53
N GLY A 388 -14.89 8.46 -8.48
CA GLY A 388 -14.18 9.07 -7.38
C GLY A 388 -14.22 10.57 -7.40
N ASN A 389 -14.01 11.16 -6.24
CA ASN A 389 -13.86 12.60 -6.09
C ASN A 389 -12.95 12.94 -4.90
N VAL A 390 -12.47 14.18 -4.91
CA VAL A 390 -11.70 14.79 -3.84
C VAL A 390 -12.39 16.07 -3.46
N ASN A 391 -12.73 16.23 -2.17
CA ASN A 391 -13.28 17.49 -1.67
C ASN A 391 -12.22 18.26 -0.89
N SER A 392 -12.21 19.55 -1.09
CA SER A 392 -11.41 20.53 -0.35
C SER A 392 -12.23 21.16 0.78
N GLU A 393 -11.70 22.16 1.44
CA GLU A 393 -12.42 23.00 2.40
C GLU A 393 -13.50 23.83 1.70
N SER A 394 -14.62 24.11 2.40
CA SER A 394 -15.74 24.89 1.85
C SER A 394 -15.34 26.28 1.37
N GLU A 395 -14.35 26.91 2.04
CA GLU A 395 -13.82 28.22 1.66
C GLU A 395 -13.20 28.22 0.26
N GLN A 396 -12.57 27.11 -0.15
CA GLN A 396 -11.95 26.98 -1.48
C GLN A 396 -13.02 26.99 -2.59
N TYR A 397 -14.18 26.38 -2.35
CA TYR A 397 -15.31 26.41 -3.29
C TYR A 397 -15.95 27.81 -3.32
N SER A 398 -16.10 28.43 -2.15
CA SER A 398 -16.66 29.77 -2.03
C SER A 398 -15.83 30.83 -2.77
N LEU A 399 -14.50 30.78 -2.67
CA LEU A 399 -13.57 31.66 -3.41
C LEU A 399 -13.76 31.58 -4.93
N LEU A 400 -14.20 30.43 -5.42
CA LEU A 400 -14.42 30.18 -6.83
C LEU A 400 -15.88 30.40 -7.27
N GLY A 401 -16.79 30.69 -6.32
CA GLY A 401 -18.22 30.74 -6.58
C GLY A 401 -18.79 29.40 -7.02
N GLU A 402 -18.20 28.29 -6.56
CA GLU A 402 -18.64 26.94 -6.79
C GLU A 402 -19.32 26.38 -5.53
N GLU A 403 -20.24 25.46 -5.69
CA GLU A 403 -20.83 24.73 -4.57
C GLU A 403 -19.95 23.53 -4.19
N GLU A 404 -19.87 23.21 -2.90
CA GLU A 404 -19.18 22.02 -2.43
C GLU A 404 -19.88 20.77 -2.98
N PRO A 405 -19.15 19.82 -3.60
CA PRO A 405 -19.74 18.60 -4.13
C PRO A 405 -20.38 17.76 -3.02
N GLU A 406 -21.56 17.23 -3.27
CA GLU A 406 -22.21 16.27 -2.37
C GLU A 406 -21.37 14.99 -2.25
N PHE A 407 -21.65 14.18 -1.23
CA PHE A 407 -20.88 12.95 -0.96
C PHE A 407 -20.83 12.00 -2.16
N PHE A 408 -21.88 11.90 -2.95
CA PHE A 408 -21.98 11.02 -4.12
C PHE A 408 -21.81 11.75 -5.47
N ASP A 409 -21.42 13.01 -5.45
CA ASP A 409 -21.02 13.71 -6.68
C ASP A 409 -19.60 13.26 -7.06
N LEU A 410 -19.54 12.16 -7.81
CA LEU A 410 -18.31 11.46 -8.17
C LEU A 410 -18.02 11.61 -9.66
N ARG A 411 -16.78 11.87 -10.01
CA ARG A 411 -16.28 11.78 -11.38
C ARG A 411 -16.28 10.30 -11.79
N LYS A 412 -16.78 10.00 -12.96
CA LYS A 412 -17.04 8.63 -13.41
C LYS A 412 -16.30 8.32 -14.70
N SER A 413 -15.81 7.10 -14.81
CA SER A 413 -15.23 6.57 -16.02
C SER A 413 -15.56 5.10 -16.21
N ALA A 414 -15.50 4.65 -17.45
CA ALA A 414 -15.62 3.27 -17.84
C ALA A 414 -14.53 2.93 -18.84
N GLY A 415 -14.15 1.66 -18.92
CA GLY A 415 -13.12 1.28 -19.87
C GLY A 415 -12.83 -0.20 -19.87
N PHE A 416 -11.78 -0.53 -20.59
CA PHE A 416 -11.30 -1.89 -20.72
C PHE A 416 -9.77 -1.92 -20.75
N GLY A 417 -9.20 -3.10 -20.60
CA GLY A 417 -7.75 -3.23 -20.62
C GLY A 417 -7.27 -4.65 -20.68
N VAL A 418 -5.96 -4.76 -20.69
CA VAL A 418 -5.22 -6.02 -20.67
C VAL A 418 -4.14 -5.94 -19.61
N ARG A 419 -4.03 -6.97 -18.79
CA ARG A 419 -2.95 -7.16 -17.82
C ARG A 419 -2.14 -8.39 -18.20
N VAL A 420 -0.84 -8.19 -18.35
CA VAL A 420 0.12 -9.25 -18.64
C VAL A 420 1.04 -9.40 -17.42
N ILE A 421 1.03 -10.59 -16.84
CA ILE A 421 1.87 -10.88 -15.69
C ILE A 421 3.19 -11.41 -16.20
N THR A 422 4.26 -10.73 -15.83
CA THR A 422 5.63 -11.11 -16.21
C THR A 422 6.47 -11.33 -14.96
N PRO A 423 7.61 -12.00 -15.04
CA PRO A 423 8.55 -12.10 -13.93
C PRO A 423 9.05 -10.75 -13.40
N MET A 424 9.00 -9.70 -14.20
CA MET A 424 9.42 -8.35 -13.84
C MET A 424 8.29 -7.50 -13.24
N GLY A 425 7.04 -7.97 -13.34
CA GLY A 425 5.88 -7.24 -12.83
C GLY A 425 4.64 -7.40 -13.71
N VAL A 426 3.61 -6.67 -13.37
CA VAL A 426 2.35 -6.65 -14.13
C VAL A 426 2.40 -5.49 -15.12
N LEU A 427 2.35 -5.81 -16.40
CA LEU A 427 2.13 -4.85 -17.46
C LEU A 427 0.62 -4.56 -17.55
N ARG A 428 0.24 -3.30 -17.45
CA ARG A 428 -1.16 -2.86 -17.54
C ARG A 428 -1.30 -1.95 -18.74
N PHE A 429 -2.24 -2.28 -19.61
CA PHE A 429 -2.64 -1.51 -20.79
C PHE A 429 -4.14 -1.27 -20.62
N GLU A 430 -4.52 -0.07 -20.22
CA GLU A 430 -5.89 0.23 -19.86
C GLU A 430 -6.37 1.49 -20.60
N TYR A 431 -7.59 1.45 -21.13
CA TYR A 431 -8.20 2.57 -21.84
C TYR A 431 -9.46 3.00 -21.10
N GLY A 432 -9.46 4.24 -20.62
CA GLY A 432 -10.55 4.81 -19.83
C GLY A 432 -11.24 5.94 -20.57
N MET A 433 -12.57 5.93 -20.52
CA MET A 433 -13.45 6.96 -21.08
C MET A 433 -14.19 7.66 -19.94
N LYS A 434 -14.19 8.98 -19.92
CA LYS A 434 -14.95 9.79 -18.97
C LYS A 434 -16.44 9.73 -19.32
N LEU A 435 -17.27 9.35 -18.36
CA LEU A 435 -18.73 9.32 -18.53
C LEU A 435 -19.38 10.69 -18.27
N ASP A 436 -18.71 11.54 -17.53
CA ASP A 436 -19.12 12.87 -17.12
C ASP A 436 -18.15 13.96 -17.58
N LYS A 437 -17.66 13.81 -18.80
CA LYS A 437 -16.69 14.72 -19.40
C LYS A 437 -17.13 16.17 -19.32
N ARG A 438 -16.25 17.05 -18.83
CA ARG A 438 -16.44 18.51 -18.88
C ARG A 438 -16.04 19.07 -20.26
N PRO A 439 -16.57 20.24 -20.68
CA PRO A 439 -16.37 20.76 -22.04
C PRO A 439 -14.92 20.87 -22.51
N HIS A 440 -14.01 21.17 -21.59
CA HIS A 440 -12.57 21.39 -21.88
C HIS A 440 -11.69 20.17 -21.62
N GLU A 441 -12.28 19.04 -21.20
CA GLU A 441 -11.52 17.81 -20.91
C GLU A 441 -11.36 16.93 -22.14
N ILE A 442 -10.26 16.20 -22.22
CA ILE A 442 -10.06 15.10 -23.16
C ILE A 442 -11.05 13.98 -22.78
N PRO A 443 -11.80 13.38 -23.73
CA PRO A 443 -12.87 12.43 -23.40
C PRO A 443 -12.37 11.11 -22.85
N ASP A 444 -11.17 10.70 -23.22
CA ASP A 444 -10.64 9.38 -22.98
C ASP A 444 -9.11 9.42 -22.84
N ARG A 445 -8.55 8.35 -22.33
CA ARG A 445 -7.11 8.21 -22.18
C ARG A 445 -6.69 6.75 -22.23
N PHE A 446 -5.62 6.49 -22.95
CA PHE A 446 -4.86 5.27 -22.85
C PHE A 446 -3.79 5.41 -21.76
N GLU A 447 -3.71 4.44 -20.88
CA GLU A 447 -2.78 4.43 -19.76
C GLU A 447 -1.95 3.14 -19.80
N PHE A 448 -0.66 3.30 -19.65
CA PHE A 448 0.29 2.20 -19.59
C PHE A 448 1.11 2.30 -18.32
N THR A 449 1.26 1.17 -17.65
CA THR A 449 2.19 1.07 -16.53
C THR A 449 2.79 -0.32 -16.42
N VAL A 450 4.00 -0.36 -15.95
CA VAL A 450 4.69 -1.56 -15.52
C VAL A 450 4.86 -1.45 -14.01
N SER A 451 4.12 -2.22 -13.25
CA SER A 451 4.22 -2.23 -11.79
C SER A 451 4.95 -3.49 -11.33
N GLY A 452 5.86 -3.35 -10.38
CA GLY A 452 6.49 -4.49 -9.73
C GLY A 452 5.43 -5.43 -9.11
N LEU A 453 5.72 -6.71 -9.05
CA LEU A 453 4.83 -7.73 -8.43
C LEU A 453 4.74 -7.59 -6.91
N PHE A 454 5.53 -6.71 -6.27
CA PHE A 454 5.70 -6.66 -4.80
C PHE A 454 5.72 -5.24 -4.25
#